data_de8c5a1280e4d653c71cf3f794acaba7
#
_entry.id   de8c5a1280e4d653c71cf3f794acaba7
#
_cell.length_a   1.000
_cell.length_b   1.000
_cell.length_c   1.000
_cell.angle_alpha   90.00
_cell.angle_beta   90.00
_cell.angle_gamma   90.00
#
_symmetry.space_group_name_H-M   'P 1'
#
loop_
_entity.id
_entity.type
_entity.pdbx_description
1 polymer ?
#
loop_
_entity_poly.entity_id
_entity_poly.type
_entity_poly.pdbx_seq_one_letter_code
_entity_poly.pdbx_strand_id
1 'polypeptide(L)'
;TRYISVTGVQTCALPIYGGAGSKHFMRTKFNAQAGPDGGDGGRGGHIILRGNKNLWTLLHLRYYKNVVAENGQGGNKNNMTGKDGKDIYIEVPLGTVAVDEESGNKEIEILEDGQEFIWMKGGRGGLGNKNFATATRQAPEYAQPGEPGTEGWKTLELKVLADVGLVGFPNAGKSTLLSSMTAAKPKIADYAFTTLTPQLGMVEYRDGRSFCIADLPEIGRAHV
;
A
#
# COMPACT_ATOMS: atom_id res chain seq x y z
N THR A 1 -22.35 1.25 8.75
CA THR A 1 -22.26 0.07 7.87
C THR A 1 -20.94 -0.63 8.19
N ARG A 2 -20.96 -1.74 8.91
CA ARG A 2 -19.76 -2.55 9.16
C ARG A 2 -19.63 -3.51 7.98
N TYR A 3 -18.62 -3.30 7.17
CA TYR A 3 -18.24 -4.20 6.11
C TYR A 3 -17.32 -5.28 6.68
N ILE A 4 -17.29 -6.42 6.06
CA ILE A 4 -16.51 -7.56 6.54
C ILE A 4 -15.28 -7.74 5.70
N SER A 5 -14.18 -7.89 6.38
CA SER A 5 -12.92 -8.20 5.75
C SER A 5 -12.86 -9.70 5.45
N VAL A 6 -12.76 -10.04 4.19
CA VAL A 6 -12.68 -11.45 3.74
C VAL A 6 -11.25 -11.96 3.73
N THR A 7 -10.26 -11.08 3.65
CA THR A 7 -8.85 -11.46 3.75
C THR A 7 -8.01 -10.24 4.13
N GLY A 8 -7.55 -10.18 5.36
CA GLY A 8 -6.49 -9.25 5.76
C GLY A 8 -5.14 -9.78 5.25
N VAL A 9 -4.44 -9.00 4.46
CA VAL A 9 -3.04 -9.25 4.13
C VAL A 9 -2.21 -8.26 4.90
N GLN A 10 -1.44 -8.76 5.86
CA GLN A 10 -0.49 -7.95 6.60
C GLN A 10 0.77 -7.74 5.77
N THR A 11 1.17 -6.50 5.61
CA THR A 11 2.40 -6.12 4.93
C THR A 11 3.23 -5.24 5.86
N CYS A 12 4.48 -5.62 6.04
CA CYS A 12 5.46 -4.79 6.73
C CYS A 12 6.14 -3.88 5.71
N ALA A 13 6.11 -2.59 5.93
CA ALA A 13 6.96 -1.68 5.21
C ALA A 13 8.19 -1.38 6.04
N LEU A 14 9.34 -1.63 5.46
CA LEU A 14 10.62 -1.28 6.05
C LEU A 14 10.89 0.22 5.82
N PRO A 15 11.65 0.85 6.71
CA PRO A 15 11.94 2.28 6.62
C PRO A 15 12.69 2.59 5.32
N ILE A 16 12.20 3.57 4.57
CA ILE A 16 12.77 4.01 3.29
C ILE A 16 13.40 5.37 3.54
N TYR A 17 14.73 5.41 3.58
CA TYR A 17 15.47 6.62 3.92
C TYR A 17 15.58 7.57 2.74
N GLY A 18 15.54 8.85 3.02
CA GLY A 18 16.05 9.88 2.12
C GLY A 18 17.58 9.82 2.04
N GLY A 19 18.15 10.29 0.96
CA GLY A 19 19.59 10.43 0.79
C GLY A 19 20.16 11.50 1.73
N ALA A 20 21.39 11.33 2.20
CA ALA A 20 22.07 12.37 2.99
C ALA A 20 22.48 13.55 2.10
N GLY A 21 22.44 14.77 2.63
CA GLY A 21 23.05 15.93 2.01
C GLY A 21 24.58 15.82 1.98
N SER A 22 25.20 16.47 1.00
CA SER A 22 26.66 16.49 0.84
C SER A 22 27.28 17.65 1.61
N LYS A 23 28.43 17.40 2.23
CA LYS A 23 29.27 18.40 2.89
C LYS A 23 30.51 18.78 2.06
N HIS A 24 30.40 18.73 0.73
CA HIS A 24 31.49 19.01 -0.17
C HIS A 24 31.79 20.50 -0.26
N PHE A 25 33.09 20.83 -0.44
CA PHE A 25 33.57 22.17 -0.71
C PHE A 25 34.23 22.22 -2.08
N MET A 26 33.86 23.21 -2.87
CA MET A 26 34.43 23.44 -4.16
C MET A 26 35.92 23.81 -4.03
N ARG A 27 36.76 23.14 -4.79
CA ARG A 27 38.19 23.44 -4.92
C ARG A 27 38.53 23.60 -6.38
N THR A 28 39.00 24.78 -6.75
CA THR A 28 39.50 25.05 -8.10
C THR A 28 40.98 25.33 -8.08
N LYS A 29 41.63 25.19 -9.23
CA LYS A 29 43.08 25.45 -9.40
C LYS A 29 43.47 26.88 -8.92
N PHE A 30 42.56 27.84 -9.04
CA PHE A 30 42.81 29.25 -8.74
C PHE A 30 42.21 29.71 -7.42
N ASN A 31 41.28 28.91 -6.85
CA ASN A 31 40.66 29.24 -5.55
C ASN A 31 40.43 27.95 -4.76
N ALA A 32 41.31 27.73 -3.79
CA ALA A 32 41.21 26.55 -2.91
C ALA A 32 40.07 26.64 -1.88
N GLN A 33 39.47 27.83 -1.66
CA GLN A 33 38.42 28.10 -0.72
C GLN A 33 37.17 28.69 -1.41
N ALA A 34 36.72 28.04 -2.51
CA ALA A 34 35.63 28.55 -3.33
C ALA A 34 34.23 28.43 -2.67
N GLY A 35 34.15 27.86 -1.46
CA GLY A 35 32.91 27.77 -0.68
C GLY A 35 32.21 26.41 -0.73
N PRO A 36 31.07 26.26 0.02
CA PRO A 36 30.30 25.04 0.07
C PRO A 36 29.54 24.83 -1.23
N ASP A 37 29.63 23.64 -1.80
CA ASP A 37 28.94 23.23 -3.03
C ASP A 37 28.27 21.85 -2.92
N GLY A 38 28.07 21.38 -1.70
CA GLY A 38 27.37 20.14 -1.45
C GLY A 38 25.89 20.23 -1.84
N GLY A 39 25.44 19.29 -2.67
CA GLY A 39 24.04 19.17 -3.07
C GLY A 39 23.19 18.45 -2.04
N ASP A 40 21.88 18.52 -2.20
CA ASP A 40 20.91 17.89 -1.31
C ASP A 40 20.78 16.39 -1.62
N GLY A 41 20.34 15.59 -0.67
CA GLY A 41 19.96 14.21 -0.89
C GLY A 41 18.62 14.11 -1.62
N GLY A 42 18.42 13.05 -2.38
CA GLY A 42 17.13 12.71 -2.98
C GLY A 42 16.16 12.16 -1.94
N ARG A 43 14.86 12.26 -2.17
CA ARG A 43 13.84 11.63 -1.33
C ARG A 43 13.85 10.10 -1.48
N GLY A 44 13.42 9.38 -0.47
CA GLY A 44 13.07 7.96 -0.59
C GLY A 44 11.82 7.76 -1.42
N GLY A 45 11.70 6.61 -2.08
CA GLY A 45 10.51 6.23 -2.85
C GLY A 45 9.28 6.08 -1.94
N HIS A 46 8.10 6.31 -2.49
CA HIS A 46 6.83 6.06 -1.82
C HIS A 46 6.31 4.65 -2.14
N ILE A 47 5.49 4.10 -1.25
CA ILE A 47 4.67 2.94 -1.54
C ILE A 47 3.26 3.45 -1.80
N ILE A 48 2.75 3.20 -3.00
CA ILE A 48 1.48 3.73 -3.50
C ILE A 48 0.54 2.56 -3.77
N LEU A 49 -0.67 2.61 -3.21
CA LEU A 49 -1.75 1.71 -3.58
C LEU A 49 -2.43 2.25 -4.84
N ARG A 50 -2.68 1.38 -5.81
CA ARG A 50 -3.40 1.71 -7.04
C ARG A 50 -4.56 0.75 -7.24
N GLY A 51 -5.76 1.29 -7.42
CA GLY A 51 -6.96 0.51 -7.74
C GLY A 51 -6.87 -0.12 -9.13
N ASN A 52 -7.17 -1.41 -9.22
CA ASN A 52 -7.24 -2.12 -10.49
C ASN A 52 -8.51 -2.99 -10.53
N LYS A 53 -9.44 -2.64 -11.43
CA LYS A 53 -10.71 -3.35 -11.63
C LYS A 53 -10.58 -4.78 -12.14
N ASN A 54 -9.41 -5.13 -12.71
CA ASN A 54 -9.16 -6.48 -13.20
C ASN A 54 -8.71 -7.45 -12.10
N LEU A 55 -8.45 -6.94 -10.90
CA LEU A 55 -8.09 -7.74 -9.74
C LEU A 55 -9.34 -8.00 -8.89
N TRP A 56 -9.50 -9.26 -8.48
CA TRP A 56 -10.64 -9.71 -7.67
C TRP A 56 -10.22 -10.19 -6.28
N THR A 57 -8.93 -10.37 -6.04
CA THR A 57 -8.41 -10.91 -4.79
C THR A 57 -7.10 -10.25 -4.40
N LEU A 58 -6.77 -10.28 -3.10
CA LEU A 58 -5.47 -9.87 -2.56
C LEU A 58 -4.44 -11.02 -2.51
N LEU A 59 -4.72 -12.17 -3.16
CA LEU A 59 -3.87 -13.37 -3.07
C LEU A 59 -2.44 -13.13 -3.54
N HIS A 60 -2.25 -12.31 -4.57
CA HIS A 60 -0.93 -11.97 -5.07
C HIS A 60 -0.07 -11.26 -4.02
N LEU A 61 -0.68 -10.50 -3.09
CA LEU A 61 0.01 -9.80 -2.02
C LEU A 61 0.39 -10.71 -0.84
N ARG A 62 -0.20 -11.89 -0.73
CA ARG A 62 0.11 -12.85 0.35
C ARG A 62 1.59 -13.23 0.38
N TYR A 63 2.25 -13.17 -0.76
CA TYR A 63 3.68 -13.50 -0.90
C TYR A 63 4.58 -12.26 -0.75
N TYR A 64 4.02 -11.04 -0.81
CA TYR A 64 4.73 -9.77 -0.64
C TYR A 64 4.62 -9.28 0.80
N LYS A 65 5.15 -10.06 1.75
CA LYS A 65 5.11 -9.69 3.17
C LYS A 65 5.93 -8.44 3.50
N ASN A 66 7.01 -8.22 2.76
CA ASN A 66 7.89 -7.08 2.94
C ASN A 66 7.94 -6.28 1.63
N VAL A 67 7.47 -5.05 1.68
CA VAL A 67 7.57 -4.11 0.56
C VAL A 67 8.57 -3.03 0.93
N VAL A 68 9.56 -2.85 0.08
CA VAL A 68 10.63 -1.86 0.28
C VAL A 68 10.81 -1.06 -1.01
N ALA A 69 10.55 0.24 -0.97
CA ALA A 69 10.89 1.13 -2.07
C ALA A 69 12.38 1.51 -2.04
N GLU A 70 12.86 2.13 -3.10
CA GLU A 70 14.27 2.54 -3.20
C GLU A 70 14.55 3.71 -2.23
N ASN A 71 15.71 3.65 -1.57
CA ASN A 71 16.20 4.79 -0.80
C ASN A 71 16.62 5.93 -1.73
N GLY A 72 16.54 7.16 -1.25
CA GLY A 72 17.10 8.31 -1.95
C GLY A 72 18.62 8.25 -2.00
N GLN A 73 19.19 8.73 -3.08
CA GLN A 73 20.65 8.84 -3.21
C GLN A 73 21.17 10.08 -2.49
N GLY A 74 22.37 9.98 -1.93
CA GLY A 74 23.03 11.13 -1.32
C GLY A 74 23.34 12.24 -2.32
N GLY A 75 23.34 13.48 -1.84
CA GLY A 75 23.81 14.63 -2.59
C GLY A 75 25.28 14.53 -2.99
N ASN A 76 25.66 15.20 -4.07
CA ASN A 76 27.02 15.14 -4.59
C ASN A 76 27.65 16.55 -4.61
N LYS A 77 28.85 16.63 -5.15
CA LYS A 77 29.57 17.88 -5.41
C LYS A 77 28.88 18.72 -6.50
N ASN A 78 29.31 19.98 -6.66
CA ASN A 78 28.80 20.92 -7.66
C ASN A 78 27.28 21.14 -7.55
N ASN A 79 26.74 21.19 -6.35
CA ASN A 79 25.32 21.37 -6.05
C ASN A 79 24.39 20.30 -6.70
N MET A 80 24.93 19.14 -7.07
CA MET A 80 24.10 18.08 -7.65
C MET A 80 23.28 17.40 -6.56
N THR A 81 21.96 17.50 -6.70
CA THR A 81 21.01 16.80 -5.86
C THR A 81 21.06 15.30 -6.15
N GLY A 82 20.99 14.49 -5.08
CA GLY A 82 20.88 13.04 -5.20
C GLY A 82 19.59 12.65 -5.93
N LYS A 83 19.63 11.52 -6.62
CA LYS A 83 18.46 10.99 -7.32
C LYS A 83 17.42 10.52 -6.31
N ASP A 84 16.14 10.83 -6.56
CA ASP A 84 15.02 10.30 -5.80
C ASP A 84 14.91 8.78 -5.95
N GLY A 85 14.54 8.10 -4.89
CA GLY A 85 14.18 6.69 -4.91
C GLY A 85 12.91 6.48 -5.74
N LYS A 86 12.84 5.36 -6.44
CA LYS A 86 11.67 5.02 -7.24
C LYS A 86 10.50 4.63 -6.34
N ASP A 87 9.32 5.14 -6.69
CA ASP A 87 8.08 4.76 -6.07
C ASP A 87 7.67 3.34 -6.48
N ILE A 88 7.03 2.60 -5.58
CA ILE A 88 6.47 1.27 -5.84
C ILE A 88 4.96 1.38 -5.83
N TYR A 89 4.34 0.83 -6.88
CA TYR A 89 2.90 0.72 -7.00
C TYR A 89 2.46 -0.70 -6.64
N ILE A 90 1.55 -0.78 -5.69
CA ILE A 90 0.89 -2.03 -5.31
C ILE A 90 -0.53 -1.97 -5.87
N GLU A 91 -0.80 -2.82 -6.84
CA GLU A 91 -2.14 -2.93 -7.40
C GLU A 91 -3.05 -3.71 -6.46
N VAL A 92 -4.22 -3.13 -6.19
CA VAL A 92 -5.22 -3.71 -5.31
C VAL A 92 -6.60 -3.71 -5.97
N PRO A 93 -7.46 -4.70 -5.70
CA PRO A 93 -8.82 -4.71 -6.21
C PRO A 93 -9.64 -3.56 -5.65
N LEU A 94 -10.71 -3.19 -6.35
CA LEU A 94 -11.68 -2.21 -5.87
C LEU A 94 -12.38 -2.73 -4.61
N GLY A 95 -12.70 -1.84 -3.69
CA GLY A 95 -13.23 -2.20 -2.37
C GLY A 95 -12.15 -2.57 -1.33
N THR A 96 -10.87 -2.40 -1.66
CA THR A 96 -9.79 -2.60 -0.70
C THR A 96 -9.73 -1.45 0.29
N VAL A 97 -9.66 -1.78 1.56
CA VAL A 97 -9.48 -0.83 2.68
C VAL A 97 -8.09 -1.02 3.25
N ALA A 98 -7.37 0.06 3.40
CA ALA A 98 -6.11 0.08 4.13
C ALA A 98 -6.38 0.49 5.58
N VAL A 99 -5.91 -0.34 6.51
CA VAL A 99 -6.05 -0.13 7.95
C VAL A 99 -4.65 -0.07 8.56
N ASP A 100 -4.43 0.93 9.38
CA ASP A 100 -3.22 1.04 10.18
C ASP A 100 -3.34 0.11 11.40
N GLU A 101 -2.38 -0.78 11.58
CA GLU A 101 -2.46 -1.81 12.63
C GLU A 101 -2.23 -1.22 14.03
N GLU A 102 -1.42 -0.17 14.13
CA GLU A 102 -1.13 0.47 15.42
C GLU A 102 -2.32 1.27 15.96
N SER A 103 -2.96 2.04 15.08
CA SER A 103 -4.11 2.87 15.47
C SER A 103 -5.46 2.17 15.29
N GLY A 104 -5.51 1.09 14.51
CA GLY A 104 -6.74 0.40 14.12
C GLY A 104 -7.66 1.26 13.24
N ASN A 105 -7.19 2.41 12.78
CA ASN A 105 -7.98 3.34 11.99
C ASN A 105 -7.93 3.00 10.50
N LYS A 106 -9.08 3.17 9.86
CA LYS A 106 -9.16 3.11 8.41
C LYS A 106 -8.47 4.33 7.82
N GLU A 107 -7.46 4.12 6.98
CA GLU A 107 -6.75 5.20 6.29
C GLU A 107 -7.48 5.60 5.01
N ILE A 108 -7.80 4.62 4.17
CA ILE A 108 -8.47 4.85 2.89
C ILE A 108 -9.24 3.62 2.42
N GLU A 109 -10.16 3.84 1.52
CA GLU A 109 -10.87 2.84 0.72
C GLU A 109 -10.68 3.14 -0.76
N ILE A 110 -10.22 2.16 -1.52
CA ILE A 110 -9.99 2.26 -2.95
C ILE A 110 -11.27 1.83 -3.66
N LEU A 111 -11.97 2.77 -4.28
CA LEU A 111 -13.26 2.54 -4.93
C LEU A 111 -13.21 2.67 -6.46
N GLU A 112 -12.24 3.42 -6.98
CA GLU A 112 -12.17 3.72 -8.40
C GLU A 112 -10.97 3.06 -9.08
N ASP A 113 -11.13 2.70 -10.35
CA ASP A 113 -10.04 2.17 -11.16
C ASP A 113 -8.99 3.26 -11.42
N GLY A 114 -7.73 2.91 -11.17
CA GLY A 114 -6.63 3.88 -11.27
C GLY A 114 -6.52 4.88 -10.11
N GLN A 115 -7.38 4.80 -9.09
CA GLN A 115 -7.23 5.61 -7.88
C GLN A 115 -5.91 5.30 -7.20
N GLU A 116 -5.11 6.33 -6.92
CA GLU A 116 -3.82 6.22 -6.26
C GLU A 116 -3.86 6.83 -4.86
N PHE A 117 -3.21 6.15 -3.93
CA PHE A 117 -3.05 6.62 -2.56
C PHE A 117 -1.64 6.33 -2.06
N ILE A 118 -0.97 7.35 -1.54
CA ILE A 118 0.34 7.19 -0.91
C ILE A 118 0.14 6.50 0.44
N TRP A 119 0.35 5.20 0.45
CA TRP A 119 0.17 4.38 1.65
C TRP A 119 1.29 4.57 2.65
N MET A 120 2.53 4.66 2.16
CA MET A 120 3.70 4.93 2.98
C MET A 120 4.61 5.95 2.32
N LYS A 121 5.00 6.94 3.09
CA LYS A 121 5.86 8.03 2.61
C LYS A 121 7.31 7.65 2.80
N GLY A 122 8.11 7.77 1.74
CA GLY A 122 9.55 7.72 1.82
C GLY A 122 10.12 8.92 2.58
N GLY A 123 11.30 8.73 3.16
CA GLY A 123 11.99 9.75 3.92
C GLY A 123 12.43 10.94 3.08
N ARG A 124 12.50 12.09 3.69
CA ARG A 124 12.97 13.31 3.05
C ARG A 124 14.48 13.27 2.87
N GLY A 125 14.99 13.76 1.74
CA GLY A 125 16.41 13.98 1.53
C GLY A 125 16.97 15.05 2.45
N GLY A 126 18.19 14.82 2.95
CA GLY A 126 18.90 15.77 3.79
C GLY A 126 19.46 16.95 2.98
N LEU A 127 19.51 18.12 3.58
CA LEU A 127 20.04 19.32 2.95
C LEU A 127 21.58 19.32 2.91
N GLY A 128 22.15 19.73 1.78
CA GLY A 128 23.58 19.91 1.61
C GLY A 128 24.11 21.13 2.37
N ASN A 129 25.44 21.18 2.57
CA ASN A 129 26.08 22.25 3.33
C ASN A 129 25.85 23.65 2.75
N LYS A 130 25.62 23.78 1.46
CA LYS A 130 25.28 25.05 0.81
C LYS A 130 24.07 25.73 1.44
N ASN A 131 23.05 24.97 1.84
CA ASN A 131 21.81 25.52 2.43
C ASN A 131 22.04 26.12 3.82
N PHE A 132 23.15 25.79 4.48
CA PHE A 132 23.50 26.28 5.81
C PHE A 132 24.52 27.43 5.80
N ALA A 133 24.93 27.85 4.60
CA ALA A 133 25.81 29.00 4.44
C ALA A 133 25.06 30.31 4.76
N THR A 134 25.60 31.09 5.69
CA THR A 134 25.07 32.41 6.08
C THR A 134 26.18 33.45 5.97
N ALA A 135 25.84 34.74 6.04
CA ALA A 135 26.80 35.83 6.00
C ALA A 135 27.86 35.72 7.12
N THR A 136 27.49 35.20 8.28
CA THR A 136 28.38 34.97 9.43
C THR A 136 29.10 33.63 9.41
N ARG A 137 28.51 32.60 8.72
CA ARG A 137 29.05 31.26 8.58
C ARG A 137 29.12 30.89 7.12
N GLN A 138 30.17 31.29 6.43
CA GLN A 138 30.32 31.12 5.00
C GLN A 138 30.74 29.71 4.59
N ALA A 139 31.34 28.92 5.50
CA ALA A 139 31.86 27.59 5.24
C ALA A 139 31.34 26.56 6.27
N PRO A 140 30.04 26.16 6.20
CA PRO A 140 29.53 25.12 7.08
C PRO A 140 30.07 23.73 6.69
N GLU A 141 30.69 23.04 7.65
CA GLU A 141 31.27 21.71 7.49
C GLU A 141 30.29 20.57 7.75
N TYR A 142 29.02 20.87 7.88
CA TYR A 142 27.96 19.89 8.15
C TYR A 142 26.90 19.91 7.06
N ALA A 143 26.26 18.78 6.90
CA ALA A 143 25.06 18.60 6.07
C ALA A 143 24.05 17.78 6.87
N GLN A 144 22.80 17.85 6.48
CA GLN A 144 21.72 17.11 7.13
C GLN A 144 21.72 15.65 6.63
N PRO A 145 21.60 14.65 7.54
CA PRO A 145 21.34 13.29 7.14
C PRO A 145 19.96 13.18 6.47
N GLY A 146 19.75 12.16 5.66
CA GLY A 146 18.43 11.84 5.17
C GLY A 146 17.51 11.38 6.30
N GLU A 147 16.25 11.77 6.24
CA GLU A 147 15.25 11.39 7.23
C GLU A 147 14.72 9.98 6.92
N PRO A 148 14.32 9.19 7.94
CA PRO A 148 13.60 7.96 7.74
C PRO A 148 12.21 8.24 7.20
N GLY A 149 11.69 7.36 6.37
CA GLY A 149 10.29 7.36 5.95
C GLY A 149 9.38 6.75 7.00
N THR A 150 8.12 6.63 6.64
CA THR A 150 7.12 5.94 7.47
C THR A 150 7.41 4.45 7.45
N GLU A 151 7.46 3.84 8.62
CA GLU A 151 7.56 2.39 8.82
C GLU A 151 6.36 1.90 9.62
N GLY A 152 6.02 0.64 9.50
CA GLY A 152 4.97 0.04 10.32
C GLY A 152 4.29 -1.14 9.63
N TRP A 153 3.45 -1.79 10.42
CA TRP A 153 2.59 -2.86 9.95
C TRP A 153 1.27 -2.27 9.49
N LYS A 154 0.88 -2.63 8.30
CA LYS A 154 -0.37 -2.19 7.71
C LYS A 154 -1.15 -3.41 7.21
N THR A 155 -2.46 -3.36 7.38
CA THR A 155 -3.36 -4.43 6.93
C THR A 155 -4.21 -3.93 5.77
N LEU A 156 -4.22 -4.72 4.69
CA LEU A 156 -5.14 -4.51 3.57
C LEU A 156 -6.30 -5.48 3.71
N GLU A 157 -7.50 -4.94 3.81
CA GLU A 157 -8.74 -5.68 3.90
C GLU A 157 -9.56 -5.48 2.63
N LEU A 158 -9.99 -6.57 2.02
CA LEU A 158 -10.86 -6.50 0.86
C LEU A 158 -12.31 -6.64 1.30
N LYS A 159 -13.11 -5.62 1.04
CA LYS A 159 -14.56 -5.68 1.19
C LYS A 159 -15.15 -6.26 -0.09
N VAL A 160 -15.41 -7.54 -0.07
CA VAL A 160 -16.07 -8.20 -1.21
C VAL A 160 -17.58 -8.09 -1.04
N LEU A 161 -18.21 -7.45 -2.03
CA LEU A 161 -19.64 -7.63 -2.27
C LEU A 161 -19.78 -8.80 -3.25
N ALA A 162 -20.69 -9.74 -2.98
CA ALA A 162 -20.98 -10.76 -3.94
C ALA A 162 -21.77 -10.16 -5.12
N ASP A 163 -21.41 -10.55 -6.34
CA ASP A 163 -22.12 -10.13 -7.55
C ASP A 163 -23.48 -10.80 -7.67
N VAL A 164 -23.59 -12.03 -7.12
CA VAL A 164 -24.80 -12.84 -7.15
C VAL A 164 -25.08 -13.43 -5.76
N GLY A 165 -26.29 -13.25 -5.27
CA GLY A 165 -26.76 -13.87 -4.03
C GLY A 165 -27.68 -15.08 -4.32
N LEU A 166 -27.39 -16.24 -3.72
CA LEU A 166 -28.30 -17.39 -3.73
C LEU A 166 -29.29 -17.27 -2.56
N VAL A 167 -30.56 -17.17 -2.88
CA VAL A 167 -31.65 -17.08 -1.91
C VAL A 167 -32.61 -18.23 -2.15
N GLY A 168 -33.07 -18.90 -1.11
CA GLY A 168 -34.05 -19.99 -1.23
C GLY A 168 -34.32 -20.70 0.09
N PHE A 169 -35.29 -21.61 0.06
CA PHE A 169 -35.70 -22.39 1.23
C PHE A 169 -34.58 -23.31 1.76
N PRO A 170 -34.66 -23.74 3.03
CA PRO A 170 -33.81 -24.78 3.57
C PRO A 170 -33.77 -26.02 2.65
N ASN A 171 -32.59 -26.62 2.53
CA ASN A 171 -32.38 -27.84 1.72
C ASN A 171 -32.72 -27.70 0.20
N ALA A 172 -32.87 -26.50 -0.33
CA ALA A 172 -33.06 -26.24 -1.74
C ALA A 172 -31.83 -26.51 -2.63
N GLY A 173 -30.74 -27.00 -2.05
CA GLY A 173 -29.52 -27.32 -2.80
C GLY A 173 -28.59 -26.13 -3.09
N LYS A 174 -28.76 -24.98 -2.45
CA LYS A 174 -27.96 -23.76 -2.66
C LYS A 174 -26.46 -24.01 -2.49
N SER A 175 -26.06 -24.57 -1.35
CA SER A 175 -24.65 -24.85 -1.04
C SER A 175 -24.06 -25.94 -1.96
N THR A 176 -24.88 -26.90 -2.40
CA THR A 176 -24.48 -27.91 -3.37
C THR A 176 -24.24 -27.27 -4.74
N LEU A 177 -25.13 -26.36 -5.16
CA LEU A 177 -24.96 -25.60 -6.40
C LEU A 177 -23.69 -24.76 -6.33
N LEU A 178 -23.49 -24.01 -5.22
CA LEU A 178 -22.28 -23.22 -5.01
C LEU A 178 -21.01 -24.08 -5.11
N SER A 179 -20.99 -25.24 -4.46
CA SER A 179 -19.86 -26.17 -4.48
C SER A 179 -19.59 -26.76 -5.86
N SER A 180 -20.63 -26.96 -6.67
CA SER A 180 -20.49 -27.50 -8.01
C SER A 180 -20.02 -26.50 -9.07
N MET A 181 -20.30 -25.20 -8.84
CA MET A 181 -19.95 -24.10 -9.75
C MET A 181 -18.59 -23.46 -9.43
N THR A 182 -18.10 -23.61 -8.22
CA THR A 182 -16.87 -22.96 -7.77
C THR A 182 -15.66 -23.85 -8.01
N ALA A 183 -14.60 -23.29 -8.60
CA ALA A 183 -13.34 -24.00 -8.85
C ALA A 183 -12.54 -24.30 -7.57
N ALA A 184 -12.82 -23.61 -6.48
CA ALA A 184 -12.19 -23.79 -5.17
C ALA A 184 -13.25 -24.01 -4.09
N LYS A 185 -12.85 -24.65 -2.97
CA LYS A 185 -13.75 -24.81 -1.82
C LYS A 185 -14.33 -23.45 -1.39
N PRO A 186 -15.67 -23.33 -1.23
CA PRO A 186 -16.29 -22.10 -0.77
C PRO A 186 -15.66 -21.61 0.55
N LYS A 187 -15.41 -20.33 0.64
CA LYS A 187 -14.88 -19.71 1.88
C LYS A 187 -16.02 -19.15 2.70
N ILE A 188 -15.93 -19.35 3.99
CA ILE A 188 -16.85 -18.77 4.97
C ILE A 188 -16.49 -17.28 5.14
N ALA A 189 -17.47 -16.41 5.05
CA ALA A 189 -17.32 -14.98 5.32
C ALA A 189 -18.33 -14.53 6.38
N ASP A 190 -17.90 -13.69 7.32
CA ASP A 190 -18.78 -13.15 8.36
C ASP A 190 -19.46 -11.87 7.86
N TYR A 191 -20.76 -11.78 7.79
CA TYR A 191 -21.50 -10.56 7.46
C TYR A 191 -22.14 -9.92 8.70
N ALA A 192 -21.98 -8.62 8.86
CA ALA A 192 -22.33 -7.88 10.06
C ALA A 192 -23.83 -7.89 10.44
N PHE A 193 -24.71 -8.35 9.55
CA PHE A 193 -26.16 -8.34 9.77
C PHE A 193 -26.79 -9.74 9.70
N THR A 194 -25.97 -10.78 9.63
CA THR A 194 -26.47 -12.16 9.60
C THR A 194 -25.90 -12.90 10.80
N THR A 195 -26.77 -13.59 11.52
CA THR A 195 -26.39 -14.54 12.58
C THR A 195 -25.72 -15.80 12.02
N LEU A 196 -25.70 -15.94 10.69
CA LEU A 196 -25.15 -17.08 9.95
C LEU A 196 -24.13 -16.56 8.96
N THR A 197 -22.97 -17.17 8.95
CA THR A 197 -21.84 -16.84 8.05
C THR A 197 -22.13 -17.32 6.62
N PRO A 198 -22.27 -16.44 5.61
CA PRO A 198 -22.48 -16.86 4.24
C PRO A 198 -21.23 -17.49 3.66
N GLN A 199 -21.43 -18.41 2.74
CA GLN A 199 -20.36 -19.02 1.99
C GLN A 199 -20.16 -18.28 0.67
N LEU A 200 -18.91 -17.89 0.39
CA LEU A 200 -18.53 -17.23 -0.86
C LEU A 200 -17.85 -18.22 -1.80
N GLY A 201 -18.22 -18.20 -3.06
CA GLY A 201 -17.59 -18.97 -4.11
C GLY A 201 -17.25 -18.11 -5.32
N MET A 202 -16.06 -18.30 -5.87
CA MET A 202 -15.63 -17.67 -7.12
C MET A 202 -15.95 -18.60 -8.28
N VAL A 203 -16.66 -18.10 -9.27
CA VAL A 203 -16.99 -18.82 -10.50
C VAL A 203 -16.22 -18.19 -11.65
N GLU A 204 -15.45 -19.01 -12.34
CA GLU A 204 -14.74 -18.58 -13.55
C GLU A 204 -15.60 -18.84 -14.79
N TYR A 205 -15.69 -17.84 -15.65
CA TYR A 205 -16.37 -17.93 -16.92
C TYR A 205 -15.36 -18.25 -18.05
N ARG A 206 -15.86 -18.83 -19.16
CA ARG A 206 -15.02 -19.29 -20.28
C ARG A 206 -14.09 -18.20 -20.88
N ASP A 207 -14.42 -16.94 -20.67
CA ASP A 207 -13.65 -15.80 -21.19
C ASP A 207 -12.57 -15.28 -20.20
N GLY A 208 -12.25 -16.02 -19.13
CA GLY A 208 -11.31 -15.59 -18.09
C GLY A 208 -11.87 -14.52 -17.14
N ARG A 209 -13.18 -14.20 -17.27
CA ARG A 209 -13.89 -13.37 -16.30
C ARG A 209 -14.36 -14.23 -15.13
N SER A 210 -14.35 -13.69 -13.94
CA SER A 210 -14.85 -14.35 -12.74
C SER A 210 -15.85 -13.47 -12.02
N PHE A 211 -16.79 -14.08 -11.30
CA PHE A 211 -17.73 -13.38 -10.44
C PHE A 211 -17.89 -14.13 -9.12
N CYS A 212 -18.29 -13.38 -8.09
CA CYS A 212 -18.45 -13.89 -6.74
C CYS A 212 -19.91 -14.23 -6.46
N ILE A 213 -20.18 -15.45 -6.03
CA ILE A 213 -21.50 -15.89 -5.57
C ILE A 213 -21.47 -16.01 -4.04
N ALA A 214 -22.45 -15.42 -3.37
CA ALA A 214 -22.72 -15.64 -1.95
C ALA A 214 -23.90 -16.56 -1.75
N ASP A 215 -23.75 -17.60 -0.94
CA ASP A 215 -24.88 -18.36 -0.37
C ASP A 215 -25.38 -17.59 0.86
N LEU A 216 -26.49 -16.88 0.67
CA LEU A 216 -27.11 -16.10 1.75
C LEU A 216 -27.88 -17.03 2.67
N PRO A 217 -27.75 -16.85 4.01
CA PRO A 217 -28.49 -17.63 4.96
C PRO A 217 -30.00 -17.46 4.77
N GLU A 218 -30.72 -18.47 5.15
CA GLU A 218 -32.16 -18.62 4.92
C GLU A 218 -32.96 -17.44 5.45
N ILE A 219 -33.84 -16.89 4.59
CA ILE A 219 -34.85 -15.94 4.98
C ILE A 219 -35.94 -16.74 5.70
N GLY A 220 -35.98 -16.70 7.04
CA GLY A 220 -37.08 -17.35 7.79
C GLY A 220 -36.73 -17.91 9.14
N ARG A 221 -35.49 -17.89 9.62
CA ARG A 221 -35.19 -18.08 11.04
C ARG A 221 -35.18 -16.74 11.78
N ALA A 222 -36.33 -16.06 11.79
CA ALA A 222 -36.58 -15.14 12.87
C ALA A 222 -36.71 -15.98 14.16
N HIS A 223 -35.86 -15.71 15.16
CA HIS A 223 -35.99 -16.30 16.47
C HIS A 223 -37.43 -16.06 16.99
N VAL A 224 -38.18 -17.12 17.13
CA VAL A 224 -39.28 -17.18 18.06
C VAL A 224 -38.73 -17.43 19.45
#